data_0c640c1ad8c0c89e4ff9a07776f247c6
#
_entry.id   0c640c1ad8c0c89e4ff9a07776f247c6
#
_cell.length_a   1.000
_cell.length_b   1.000
_cell.length_c   1.000
_cell.angle_alpha   90.00
_cell.angle_beta   90.00
_cell.angle_gamma   90.00
#
_symmetry.space_group_name_H-M   'P 1'
#
loop_
_entity.id
_entity.type
_entity.pdbx_description
1 polymer ?
#
loop_
_entity_poly.entity_id
_entity_poly.type
_entity_poly.pdbx_seq_one_letter_code
_entity_poly.pdbx_strand_id
1 'polypeptide(L)'
;GIDGDVWDINGPHFAKLDIKCENGVKTVIGTTVENSVKVTSTEYTRFDFDAEKRCEITDTAALGHISFRTDAGKKYTIEKVAEIYTSVDTLPRSGDITSITFDEARDESVKKWNEIQAVSEVTIEGDEKAQQAAEALNYALYHMNCIGPRNMKSMSIPARGLSGQVYKGAVFW
;
A
#
# COMPACT_ATOMS: atom_id res chain seq x y z
N GLY A 1 -5.50 1.25 -10.97
CA GLY A 1 -4.60 0.98 -12.09
C GLY A 1 -3.17 0.91 -11.62
N ILE A 2 -2.38 0.07 -12.22
CA ILE A 2 -0.93 0.04 -12.04
C ILE A 2 -0.36 0.82 -13.23
N ASP A 3 -0.49 2.12 -13.20
CA ASP A 3 0.06 2.98 -14.23
C ASP A 3 1.14 3.85 -13.60
N GLY A 4 2.37 3.68 -14.08
CA GLY A 4 3.54 4.38 -13.56
C GLY A 4 3.89 5.65 -14.33
N ASP A 5 2.92 6.24 -14.99
CA ASP A 5 3.11 7.34 -15.94
C ASP A 5 3.27 8.70 -15.23
N VAL A 6 4.35 8.83 -14.49
CA VAL A 6 4.82 10.16 -14.08
C VAL A 6 6.25 10.30 -14.55
N TRP A 7 6.52 11.13 -15.52
CA TRP A 7 7.83 11.29 -16.16
C TRP A 7 8.28 10.06 -16.93
N ASP A 8 7.41 9.53 -17.77
CA ASP A 8 7.74 8.40 -18.63
C ASP A 8 8.75 8.79 -19.72
N ILE A 9 9.98 8.93 -19.31
CA ILE A 9 11.10 9.12 -20.21
C ILE A 9 11.53 7.78 -20.83
N ASN A 10 11.06 6.65 -20.30
CA ASN A 10 11.60 5.32 -20.61
C ASN A 10 10.55 4.32 -21.12
N GLY A 11 9.33 4.74 -21.40
CA GLY A 11 8.26 3.88 -21.88
C GLY A 11 7.53 3.12 -20.75
N PRO A 12 6.63 2.22 -21.10
CA PRO A 12 5.79 1.52 -20.13
C PRO A 12 6.62 0.64 -19.21
N HIS A 13 6.31 0.67 -17.91
CA HIS A 13 6.99 -0.15 -16.90
C HIS A 13 6.51 -1.60 -16.89
N PHE A 14 5.32 -1.87 -17.43
CA PHE A 14 4.76 -3.21 -17.49
C PHE A 14 4.67 -3.70 -18.92
N ALA A 15 5.27 -4.86 -19.20
CA ALA A 15 5.21 -5.53 -20.51
C ALA A 15 3.86 -6.21 -20.73
N LYS A 16 3.19 -6.62 -19.64
CA LYS A 16 1.93 -7.36 -19.68
C LYS A 16 1.12 -7.04 -18.42
N LEU A 17 -0.20 -6.89 -18.61
CA LEU A 17 -1.19 -6.86 -17.54
C LEU A 17 -2.14 -8.04 -17.67
N ASP A 18 -2.47 -8.68 -16.56
CA ASP A 18 -3.52 -9.68 -16.42
C ASP A 18 -4.51 -9.16 -15.39
N ILE A 19 -5.76 -8.93 -15.81
CA ILE A 19 -6.77 -8.24 -15.01
C ILE A 19 -7.97 -9.15 -14.84
N LYS A 20 -8.42 -9.33 -13.59
CA LYS A 20 -9.54 -10.21 -13.24
C LYS A 20 -10.47 -9.54 -12.25
N CYS A 21 -11.73 -9.94 -12.31
CA CYS A 21 -12.73 -9.63 -11.31
C CYS A 21 -13.58 -10.86 -11.05
N GLU A 22 -13.35 -11.52 -9.93
CA GLU A 22 -14.01 -12.78 -9.57
C GLU A 22 -14.54 -12.68 -8.13
N ASN A 23 -15.81 -13.00 -7.94
CA ASN A 23 -16.46 -12.98 -6.62
C ASN A 23 -16.31 -11.65 -5.86
N GLY A 24 -16.28 -10.52 -6.57
CA GLY A 24 -16.08 -9.19 -5.99
C GLY A 24 -14.62 -8.83 -5.68
N VAL A 25 -13.70 -9.78 -5.87
CA VAL A 25 -12.25 -9.53 -5.75
C VAL A 25 -11.72 -9.05 -7.09
N LYS A 26 -11.07 -7.90 -7.09
CA LYS A 26 -10.39 -7.33 -8.26
C LYS A 26 -8.90 -7.63 -8.13
N THR A 27 -8.30 -8.19 -9.17
CA THR A 27 -6.88 -8.53 -9.22
C THR A 27 -6.26 -7.97 -10.49
N VAL A 28 -5.15 -7.26 -10.33
CA VAL A 28 -4.31 -6.79 -11.45
C VAL A 28 -2.90 -7.33 -11.23
N ILE A 29 -2.39 -8.06 -12.22
CA ILE A 29 -1.03 -8.60 -12.21
C ILE A 29 -0.25 -7.94 -13.33
N GLY A 30 0.72 -7.11 -12.97
CA GLY A 30 1.67 -6.49 -13.91
C GLY A 30 2.99 -7.27 -13.92
N THR A 31 3.55 -7.50 -15.11
CA THR A 31 4.90 -8.04 -15.25
C THR A 31 5.81 -6.93 -15.73
N THR A 32 6.85 -6.60 -14.96
CA THR A 32 7.77 -5.51 -15.30
C THR A 32 8.61 -5.84 -16.53
N VAL A 33 8.92 -4.79 -17.31
CA VAL A 33 9.71 -4.92 -18.54
C VAL A 33 11.14 -5.36 -18.25
N GLU A 34 11.76 -4.78 -17.21
CA GLU A 34 13.20 -4.93 -16.99
C GLU A 34 13.57 -6.30 -16.38
N ASN A 35 12.92 -6.71 -15.31
CA ASN A 35 13.34 -7.89 -14.53
C ASN A 35 12.26 -9.00 -14.46
N SER A 36 11.21 -8.87 -15.26
CA SER A 36 10.07 -9.80 -15.25
C SER A 36 9.47 -10.03 -13.84
N VAL A 37 9.59 -9.05 -12.96
CA VAL A 37 8.99 -9.09 -11.63
C VAL A 37 7.48 -8.98 -11.81
N LYS A 38 6.74 -9.88 -11.17
CA LYS A 38 5.28 -9.79 -11.11
C LYS A 38 4.87 -8.95 -9.92
N VAL A 39 4.10 -7.90 -10.18
CA VAL A 39 3.44 -7.09 -9.15
C VAL A 39 1.96 -7.42 -9.19
N THR A 40 1.45 -7.92 -8.09
CA THR A 40 0.03 -8.27 -7.94
C THR A 40 -0.63 -7.26 -7.01
N SER A 41 -1.69 -6.61 -7.47
CA SER A 41 -2.58 -5.80 -6.66
C SER A 41 -3.93 -6.51 -6.58
N THR A 42 -4.38 -6.82 -5.38
CA THR A 42 -5.67 -7.45 -5.12
C THR A 42 -6.49 -6.52 -4.24
N GLU A 43 -7.76 -6.36 -4.55
CA GLU A 43 -8.67 -5.47 -3.82
C GLU A 43 -10.02 -6.15 -3.60
N TYR A 44 -10.57 -5.97 -2.40
CA TYR A 44 -11.91 -6.36 -2.03
C TYR A 44 -12.62 -5.21 -1.32
N THR A 45 -13.92 -5.02 -1.60
CA THR A 45 -14.75 -4.01 -0.95
C THR A 45 -16.00 -4.66 -0.36
N ARG A 46 -16.25 -4.40 0.92
CA ARG A 46 -17.47 -4.80 1.63
C ARG A 46 -18.22 -3.57 2.15
N PHE A 47 -19.49 -3.74 2.44
CA PHE A 47 -20.34 -2.71 3.00
C PHE A 47 -21.49 -3.34 3.80
N ASP A 48 -22.03 -2.57 4.75
CA ASP A 48 -23.04 -2.98 5.73
C ASP A 48 -24.47 -2.63 5.27
N PHE A 49 -24.68 -2.38 3.97
CA PHE A 49 -25.96 -1.98 3.40
C PHE A 49 -26.19 -2.63 2.03
N ASP A 50 -27.44 -2.59 1.55
CA ASP A 50 -27.79 -3.09 0.22
C ASP A 50 -27.27 -2.15 -0.87
N ALA A 51 -26.58 -2.69 -1.84
CA ALA A 51 -26.05 -1.95 -2.98
C ALA A 51 -25.93 -2.84 -4.22
N GLU A 52 -26.13 -2.21 -5.37
CA GLU A 52 -25.80 -2.82 -6.64
C GLU A 52 -24.29 -2.77 -6.88
N LYS A 53 -23.72 -3.90 -7.26
CA LYS A 53 -22.29 -4.03 -7.57
C LYS A 53 -22.09 -4.36 -9.03
N ARG A 54 -21.17 -3.67 -9.66
CA ARG A 54 -20.72 -3.98 -11.02
C ARG A 54 -19.20 -3.89 -11.07
N CYS A 55 -18.55 -4.83 -11.72
CA CYS A 55 -17.14 -4.75 -12.07
C CYS A 55 -16.98 -4.53 -13.57
N GLU A 56 -16.08 -3.64 -13.92
CA GLU A 56 -15.70 -3.35 -15.30
C GLU A 56 -14.20 -3.54 -15.45
N ILE A 57 -13.80 -4.26 -16.49
CA ILE A 57 -12.38 -4.50 -16.81
C ILE A 57 -12.04 -3.66 -18.03
N THR A 58 -10.99 -2.87 -17.93
CA THR A 58 -10.37 -2.14 -19.02
C THR A 58 -9.00 -2.72 -19.35
N ASP A 59 -8.29 -2.16 -20.32
CA ASP A 59 -6.93 -2.61 -20.68
C ASP A 59 -5.92 -2.43 -19.54
N THR A 60 -6.17 -1.52 -18.60
CA THR A 60 -5.22 -1.13 -17.54
C THR A 60 -5.79 -1.24 -16.12
N ALA A 61 -7.08 -1.49 -15.94
CA ALA A 61 -7.71 -1.44 -14.63
C ALA A 61 -8.91 -2.38 -14.47
N ALA A 62 -9.17 -2.80 -13.23
CA ALA A 62 -10.45 -3.35 -12.79
C ALA A 62 -11.18 -2.29 -11.96
N LEU A 63 -12.34 -1.84 -12.44
CA LEU A 63 -13.14 -0.79 -11.81
C LEU A 63 -14.35 -1.39 -11.10
N GLY A 64 -14.51 -1.11 -9.81
CA GLY A 64 -15.70 -1.47 -9.06
C GLY A 64 -16.67 -0.31 -8.98
N HIS A 65 -17.91 -0.53 -9.38
CA HIS A 65 -19.00 0.41 -9.25
C HIS A 65 -19.96 -0.05 -8.17
N ILE A 66 -20.31 0.85 -7.25
CA ILE A 66 -21.26 0.61 -6.16
C ILE A 66 -22.32 1.70 -6.24
N SER A 67 -23.59 1.29 -6.38
CA SER A 67 -24.74 2.19 -6.42
C SER A 67 -25.71 1.84 -5.30
N PHE A 68 -26.09 2.82 -4.49
CA PHE A 68 -27.03 2.64 -3.38
C PHE A 68 -27.80 3.92 -3.08
N ARG A 69 -28.94 3.77 -2.37
CA ARG A 69 -29.73 4.90 -1.89
C ARG A 69 -29.32 5.27 -0.47
N THR A 70 -29.26 6.56 -0.21
CA THR A 70 -28.96 7.09 1.12
C THR A 70 -30.19 7.67 1.77
N ASP A 71 -30.34 7.46 3.07
CA ASP A 71 -31.37 8.09 3.92
C ASP A 71 -30.71 9.17 4.79
N ALA A 72 -31.42 10.26 5.02
CA ALA A 72 -30.93 11.35 5.86
C ALA A 72 -30.65 10.85 7.29
N GLY A 73 -29.49 11.19 7.85
CA GLY A 73 -29.09 10.85 9.20
C GLY A 73 -28.61 9.40 9.40
N LYS A 74 -28.65 8.54 8.38
CA LYS A 74 -28.14 7.17 8.44
C LYS A 74 -26.64 7.12 8.17
N LYS A 75 -25.90 6.32 8.94
CA LYS A 75 -24.48 6.04 8.69
C LYS A 75 -24.36 4.83 7.77
N TYR A 76 -23.45 4.91 6.81
CA TYR A 76 -23.11 3.85 5.86
C TYR A 76 -21.62 3.56 5.98
N THR A 77 -21.26 2.30 6.07
CA THR A 77 -19.85 1.89 6.20
C THR A 77 -19.42 1.17 4.93
N ILE A 78 -18.33 1.63 4.33
CA ILE A 78 -17.64 0.96 3.23
C ILE A 78 -16.24 0.64 3.72
N GLU A 79 -15.87 -0.62 3.66
CA GLU A 79 -14.55 -1.10 4.01
C GLU A 79 -13.86 -1.63 2.76
N LYS A 80 -12.69 -1.07 2.47
CA LYS A 80 -11.86 -1.47 1.33
C LYS A 80 -10.56 -2.05 1.83
N VAL A 81 -10.26 -3.28 1.43
CA VAL A 81 -8.99 -3.95 1.70
C VAL A 81 -8.23 -4.08 0.39
N ALA A 82 -6.95 -3.73 0.41
CA ALA A 82 -6.06 -3.91 -0.72
C ALA A 82 -4.74 -4.55 -0.27
N GLU A 83 -4.27 -5.51 -1.04
CA GLU A 83 -2.96 -6.14 -0.88
C GLU A 83 -2.12 -5.88 -2.12
N ILE A 84 -0.89 -5.44 -1.94
CA ILE A 84 0.11 -5.35 -3.00
C ILE A 84 1.23 -6.33 -2.66
N TYR A 85 1.53 -7.19 -3.62
CA TYR A 85 2.52 -8.26 -3.47
C TYR A 85 3.39 -8.34 -4.73
N THR A 86 4.67 -8.65 -4.54
CA THR A 86 5.59 -8.86 -5.67
C THR A 86 6.14 -10.28 -5.67
N SER A 87 6.60 -10.77 -6.82
CA SER A 87 7.20 -12.11 -6.91
C SER A 87 8.56 -12.23 -6.21
N VAL A 88 9.11 -11.12 -5.72
CA VAL A 88 10.38 -11.06 -4.97
C VAL A 88 10.19 -10.82 -3.47
N ASP A 89 8.95 -10.70 -3.01
CA ASP A 89 8.66 -10.56 -1.59
C ASP A 89 9.04 -11.82 -0.82
N THR A 90 9.61 -11.64 0.36
CA THR A 90 10.05 -12.74 1.23
C THR A 90 8.98 -13.16 2.24
N LEU A 91 7.95 -12.33 2.42
CA LEU A 91 6.82 -12.65 3.29
C LEU A 91 5.73 -13.41 2.53
N PRO A 92 5.01 -14.32 3.18
CA PRO A 92 3.86 -14.96 2.57
C PRO A 92 2.76 -13.93 2.34
N ARG A 93 1.90 -14.19 1.34
CA ARG A 93 0.67 -13.43 1.13
C ARG A 93 -0.30 -13.62 2.30
N SER A 94 -1.10 -12.59 2.55
CA SER A 94 -2.19 -12.65 3.51
C SER A 94 -3.27 -13.55 2.99
N GLY A 95 -3.50 -14.67 3.22
CA GLY A 95 -4.53 -15.65 2.87
C GLY A 95 -5.69 -15.13 1.98
N ASP A 96 -6.92 -15.31 2.45
CA ASP A 96 -8.12 -14.83 1.74
C ASP A 96 -8.38 -13.35 2.09
N ILE A 97 -8.18 -12.46 1.12
CA ILE A 97 -8.41 -11.02 1.28
C ILE A 97 -9.86 -10.68 1.71
N THR A 98 -10.81 -11.55 1.40
CA THR A 98 -12.22 -11.34 1.77
C THR A 98 -12.48 -11.55 3.26
N SER A 99 -11.60 -12.22 3.97
CA SER A 99 -11.68 -12.47 5.42
C SER A 99 -11.03 -11.37 6.25
N ILE A 100 -10.12 -10.56 5.68
CA ILE A 100 -9.39 -9.51 6.40
C ILE A 100 -10.34 -8.37 6.75
N THR A 101 -10.42 -8.00 8.02
CA THR A 101 -11.19 -6.85 8.51
C THR A 101 -10.28 -5.64 8.77
N PHE A 102 -10.89 -4.44 8.75
CA PHE A 102 -10.16 -3.21 9.09
C PHE A 102 -9.60 -3.27 10.52
N ASP A 103 -10.38 -3.78 11.47
CA ASP A 103 -9.95 -3.84 12.87
C ASP A 103 -8.76 -4.78 13.05
N GLU A 104 -8.77 -5.97 12.44
CA GLU A 104 -7.63 -6.91 12.48
C GLU A 104 -6.37 -6.29 11.84
N ALA A 105 -6.51 -5.69 10.66
CA ALA A 105 -5.39 -5.04 9.97
C ALA A 105 -4.82 -3.85 10.77
N ARG A 106 -5.70 -3.05 11.41
CA ARG A 106 -5.29 -1.95 12.31
C ARG A 106 -4.53 -2.49 13.53
N ASP A 107 -5.07 -3.49 14.19
CA ASP A 107 -4.49 -4.03 15.43
C ASP A 107 -3.13 -4.69 15.15
N GLU A 108 -2.99 -5.39 14.02
CA GLU A 108 -1.70 -5.92 13.57
C GLU A 108 -0.71 -4.79 13.24
N SER A 109 -1.16 -3.76 12.55
CA SER A 109 -0.35 -2.57 12.25
C SER A 109 0.15 -1.88 13.52
N VAL A 110 -0.74 -1.64 14.48
CA VAL A 110 -0.38 -1.05 15.79
C VAL A 110 0.65 -1.90 16.50
N LYS A 111 0.46 -3.22 16.55
CA LYS A 111 1.43 -4.15 17.15
C LYS A 111 2.80 -4.03 16.48
N LYS A 112 2.85 -4.03 15.14
CA LYS A 112 4.10 -3.90 14.40
C LYS A 112 4.80 -2.57 14.62
N TRP A 113 4.05 -1.48 14.67
CA TRP A 113 4.60 -0.17 14.98
C TRP A 113 5.13 -0.07 16.42
N ASN A 114 4.45 -0.66 17.39
CA ASN A 114 4.94 -0.72 18.78
C ASN A 114 6.26 -1.50 18.87
N GLU A 115 6.41 -2.62 18.14
CA GLU A 115 7.67 -3.37 18.05
C GLU A 115 8.81 -2.52 17.46
N ILE A 116 8.52 -1.70 16.44
CA ILE A 116 9.48 -0.80 15.81
C ILE A 116 9.87 0.34 16.77
N GLN A 117 8.88 0.97 17.40
CA GLN A 117 9.10 2.07 18.34
C GLN A 117 9.92 1.64 19.54
N ALA A 118 9.65 0.46 20.09
CA ALA A 118 10.38 -0.07 21.25
C ALA A 118 11.91 -0.14 21.06
N VAL A 119 12.40 -0.18 19.80
CA VAL A 119 13.84 -0.23 19.49
C VAL A 119 14.37 1.01 18.79
N SER A 120 13.51 1.95 18.41
CA SER A 120 13.90 3.15 17.64
C SER A 120 13.48 4.47 18.29
N GLU A 121 12.62 4.46 19.30
CA GLU A 121 12.18 5.67 19.97
C GLU A 121 13.34 6.35 20.69
N VAL A 122 13.40 7.68 20.54
CA VAL A 122 14.40 8.54 21.21
C VAL A 122 13.67 9.49 22.15
N THR A 123 14.04 9.46 23.42
CA THR A 123 13.57 10.41 24.43
C THR A 123 14.61 11.50 24.65
N ILE A 124 14.18 12.76 24.60
CA ILE A 124 15.02 13.90 24.94
C ILE A 124 14.34 14.61 26.10
N GLU A 125 15.00 14.64 27.25
CA GLU A 125 14.50 15.31 28.45
C GLU A 125 14.97 16.76 28.48
N GLY A 126 14.09 17.68 28.92
CA GLY A 126 14.43 19.09 29.05
C GLY A 126 13.21 20.03 28.95
N ASP A 127 13.47 21.24 28.48
CA ASP A 127 12.47 22.26 28.28
C ASP A 127 11.58 22.02 27.04
N GLU A 128 10.69 22.95 26.73
CA GLU A 128 9.82 22.89 25.58
C GLU A 128 10.57 22.67 24.26
N LYS A 129 11.77 23.24 24.11
CA LYS A 129 12.59 23.05 22.91
C LYS A 129 13.13 21.63 22.80
N ALA A 130 13.47 21.02 23.93
CA ALA A 130 13.90 19.62 23.98
C ALA A 130 12.73 18.69 23.58
N GLN A 131 11.51 18.97 24.02
CA GLN A 131 10.32 18.22 23.63
C GLN A 131 10.04 18.36 22.12
N GLN A 132 10.08 19.58 21.56
CA GLN A 132 9.94 19.80 20.12
C GLN A 132 11.02 19.09 19.30
N ALA A 133 12.26 19.03 19.80
CA ALA A 133 13.33 18.28 19.16
C ALA A 133 13.08 16.77 19.19
N ALA A 134 12.56 16.23 20.30
CA ALA A 134 12.19 14.82 20.41
C ALA A 134 11.07 14.45 19.42
N GLU A 135 10.04 15.28 19.31
CA GLU A 135 8.94 15.07 18.36
C GLU A 135 9.45 15.09 16.91
N ALA A 136 10.26 16.07 16.53
CA ALA A 136 10.84 16.17 15.20
C ALA A 136 11.73 14.96 14.86
N LEU A 137 12.53 14.50 15.82
CA LEU A 137 13.39 13.32 15.65
C LEU A 137 12.56 12.05 15.49
N ASN A 138 11.57 11.83 16.35
CA ASN A 138 10.71 10.64 16.28
C ASN A 138 9.86 10.65 15.01
N TYR A 139 9.43 11.81 14.51
CA TYR A 139 8.78 11.95 13.20
C TYR A 139 9.73 11.54 12.06
N ALA A 140 10.98 11.97 12.08
CA ALA A 140 11.98 11.58 11.09
C ALA A 140 12.26 10.06 11.14
N LEU A 141 12.37 9.48 12.35
CA LEU A 141 12.53 8.03 12.54
C LEU A 141 11.33 7.25 12.02
N TYR A 142 10.11 7.74 12.23
CA TYR A 142 8.90 7.15 11.64
C TYR A 142 9.01 7.08 10.12
N HIS A 143 9.36 8.17 9.45
CA HIS A 143 9.53 8.20 8.00
C HIS A 143 10.64 7.26 7.51
N MET A 144 11.78 7.24 8.18
CA MET A 144 12.87 6.31 7.86
C MET A 144 12.43 4.85 7.98
N ASN A 145 11.62 4.54 8.98
CA ASN A 145 11.06 3.20 9.15
C ASN A 145 10.00 2.85 8.08
N CYS A 146 9.24 3.83 7.58
CA CYS A 146 8.27 3.62 6.49
C CYS A 146 8.95 3.29 5.16
N ILE A 147 10.09 3.92 4.86
CA ILE A 147 10.75 3.80 3.55
C ILE A 147 11.77 2.67 3.49
N GLY A 148 12.16 2.11 4.62
CA GLY A 148 13.11 1.00 4.66
C GLY A 148 12.49 -0.29 4.11
N PRO A 149 13.07 -0.92 3.07
CA PRO A 149 12.55 -2.15 2.49
C PRO A 149 12.86 -3.35 3.39
N ARG A 150 12.06 -3.55 4.44
CA ARG A 150 12.30 -4.58 5.46
C ARG A 150 12.15 -6.01 4.96
N ASN A 151 11.34 -6.20 3.93
CA ASN A 151 10.92 -7.52 3.45
C ASN A 151 11.62 -7.93 2.14
N MET A 152 12.57 -7.14 1.66
CA MET A 152 13.28 -7.39 0.41
C MET A 152 14.78 -7.17 0.57
N LYS A 153 15.57 -8.21 0.30
CA LYS A 153 17.04 -8.14 0.44
C LYS A 153 17.74 -7.39 -0.69
N SER A 154 17.08 -7.22 -1.83
CA SER A 154 17.67 -6.65 -3.05
C SER A 154 17.23 -5.20 -3.31
N MET A 155 16.50 -4.58 -2.40
CA MET A 155 16.05 -3.21 -2.53
C MET A 155 16.80 -2.27 -1.59
N SER A 156 17.02 -1.05 -2.05
CA SER A 156 17.60 0.04 -1.29
C SER A 156 16.54 1.08 -0.92
N ILE A 157 16.88 1.94 0.03
CA ILE A 157 16.06 3.10 0.36
C ILE A 157 16.10 4.07 -0.81
N PRO A 158 14.97 4.44 -1.43
CA PRO A 158 14.97 5.40 -2.52
C PRO A 158 15.31 6.81 -2.02
N ALA A 159 15.97 7.61 -2.86
CA ALA A 159 16.48 8.93 -2.51
C ALA A 159 15.42 9.92 -1.99
N ARG A 160 14.16 9.74 -2.35
CA ARG A 160 13.01 10.55 -1.93
C ARG A 160 11.98 9.79 -1.11
N GLY A 161 12.36 8.69 -0.49
CA GLY A 161 11.43 7.84 0.23
C GLY A 161 10.33 7.28 -0.67
N LEU A 162 9.09 7.23 -0.17
CA LEU A 162 7.95 6.67 -0.90
C LEU A 162 7.57 7.45 -2.17
N SER A 163 8.04 8.69 -2.32
CA SER A 163 7.79 9.54 -3.48
C SER A 163 8.95 9.54 -4.51
N GLY A 164 9.82 8.55 -4.46
CA GLY A 164 11.10 8.51 -5.16
C GLY A 164 11.08 8.19 -6.64
N GLN A 165 10.12 8.67 -7.40
CA GLN A 165 9.95 8.37 -8.82
C GLN A 165 11.14 8.77 -9.71
N VAL A 166 11.83 9.86 -9.40
CA VAL A 166 12.85 10.44 -10.29
C VAL A 166 14.15 9.62 -10.33
N TYR A 167 14.52 8.97 -9.25
CA TYR A 167 15.79 8.25 -9.13
C TYR A 167 15.64 6.72 -9.10
N LYS A 168 14.45 6.21 -9.38
CA LYS A 168 14.15 4.77 -9.52
C LYS A 168 14.67 3.89 -8.35
N GLY A 169 14.74 4.44 -7.15
CA GLY A 169 15.25 3.73 -5.99
C GLY A 169 16.76 3.51 -5.97
N ALA A 170 17.51 4.19 -6.84
CA ALA A 170 18.97 4.07 -6.84
C ALA A 170 19.60 4.68 -5.57
N VAL A 171 20.59 4.00 -5.01
CA VAL A 171 21.46 4.52 -3.95
C VAL A 171 22.62 5.28 -4.59
N PHE A 172 22.78 6.53 -4.22
CA PHE A 172 23.81 7.39 -4.81
C PHE A 172 25.08 7.49 -3.94
N TRP A 173 25.04 7.04 -2.70
CA TRP A 173 26.15 7.08 -1.73
C TRP A 173 26.05 6.01 -0.66
#